data_8412087ba678dcccc9226c14c896bb60
#
_entry.id   8412087ba678dcccc9226c14c896bb60
#
_cell.length_a   1.000
_cell.length_b   1.000
_cell.length_c   1.000
_cell.angle_alpha   90.00
_cell.angle_beta   90.00
_cell.angle_gamma   90.00
#
_symmetry.space_group_name_H-M   'P 1'
#
loop_
_entity.id
_entity.type
_entity.pdbx_description
1 polymer ?
#
loop_
_entity_poly.entity_id
_entity_poly.type
_entity_poly.pdbx_seq_one_letter_code
_entity_poly.pdbx_strand_id
1 'polypeptide(L)'
;MVGAAIATLLLPTLCFPDAALASLNDDRYDGNIFALYAGNGAIVPPRATLAQSLKKEKPALLFFYVDDSSDCKEYSFAISQLQAPYGRAVNFVPIAADAVPLKEKSAFEPDQPGYYFNKDSVPQTLIIDGSGKVRFDRIGAVSYEDLDDVFREVFDLLPRDQSETLRRRVVNELNVELVPA
;
A
#
# COMPACT_ATOMS: atom_id res chain seq x y z
N MET A 1 -29.07 60.74 -39.12
CA MET A 1 -28.03 59.71 -39.07
C MET A 1 -28.13 59.11 -37.65
N VAL A 2 -28.70 57.91 -37.55
CA VAL A 2 -28.93 57.22 -36.30
C VAL A 2 -27.84 56.14 -36.15
N GLY A 3 -26.93 56.30 -35.18
CA GLY A 3 -25.88 55.36 -34.90
C GLY A 3 -26.41 54.23 -34.01
N ALA A 4 -26.42 53.01 -34.49
CA ALA A 4 -26.73 51.83 -33.69
C ALA A 4 -25.49 51.36 -32.91
N ALA A 5 -25.54 51.42 -31.58
CA ALA A 5 -24.52 50.85 -30.70
C ALA A 5 -24.79 49.35 -30.54
N ILE A 6 -23.85 48.52 -31.01
CA ILE A 6 -23.85 47.07 -30.81
C ILE A 6 -23.20 46.81 -29.43
N ALA A 7 -24.01 46.42 -28.45
CA ALA A 7 -23.51 45.96 -27.16
C ALA A 7 -23.12 44.46 -27.25
N THR A 8 -21.83 44.20 -27.26
CA THR A 8 -21.29 42.84 -27.24
C THR A 8 -21.38 42.29 -25.82
N LEU A 9 -22.30 41.37 -25.60
CA LEU A 9 -22.46 40.65 -24.31
C LEU A 9 -21.34 39.60 -24.19
N LEU A 10 -20.32 39.87 -23.39
CA LEU A 10 -19.33 38.88 -23.00
C LEU A 10 -19.97 37.95 -21.93
N LEU A 11 -20.39 36.74 -22.34
CA LEU A 11 -20.73 35.69 -21.41
C LEU A 11 -19.42 35.19 -20.77
N PRO A 12 -19.31 35.19 -19.45
CA PRO A 12 -18.20 34.51 -18.78
C PRO A 12 -18.40 32.99 -18.96
N THR A 13 -17.43 32.36 -19.63
CA THR A 13 -17.34 30.89 -19.71
C THR A 13 -17.01 30.38 -18.28
N LEU A 14 -18.01 29.89 -17.56
CA LEU A 14 -17.81 29.18 -16.30
C LEU A 14 -17.08 27.87 -16.60
N CYS A 15 -15.74 27.86 -16.48
CA CYS A 15 -14.97 26.63 -16.39
C CYS A 15 -15.35 25.95 -15.06
N PHE A 16 -16.22 24.97 -15.12
CA PHE A 16 -16.39 24.03 -14.01
C PHE A 16 -15.15 23.12 -14.02
N PRO A 17 -14.35 23.07 -12.95
CA PRO A 17 -13.31 22.07 -12.85
C PRO A 17 -13.98 20.70 -12.88
N ASP A 18 -13.60 19.83 -13.83
CA ASP A 18 -13.97 18.44 -13.78
C ASP A 18 -13.51 17.86 -12.44
N ALA A 19 -14.42 17.28 -11.69
CA ALA A 19 -14.07 16.60 -10.45
C ALA A 19 -13.13 15.44 -10.81
N ALA A 20 -11.87 15.54 -10.40
CA ALA A 20 -10.93 14.44 -10.52
C ALA A 20 -11.42 13.32 -9.58
N LEU A 21 -12.11 12.33 -10.13
CA LEU A 21 -12.55 11.15 -9.40
C LEU A 21 -11.41 10.14 -9.39
N ALA A 22 -10.92 9.80 -8.20
CA ALA A 22 -9.98 8.71 -8.02
C ALA A 22 -10.67 7.40 -8.43
N SER A 23 -10.04 6.59 -9.28
CA SER A 23 -10.59 5.33 -9.78
C SER A 23 -9.64 4.18 -9.49
N LEU A 24 -10.17 3.13 -8.88
CA LEU A 24 -9.42 1.90 -8.58
C LEU A 24 -9.05 1.12 -9.85
N ASN A 25 -9.89 1.21 -10.88
CA ASN A 25 -9.84 0.34 -12.05
C ASN A 25 -9.17 0.97 -13.27
N ASP A 26 -8.42 2.05 -13.10
CA ASP A 26 -7.67 2.67 -14.18
C ASP A 26 -6.20 2.87 -13.81
N ASP A 27 -5.35 2.97 -14.84
CA ASP A 27 -3.92 3.18 -14.70
C ASP A 27 -3.59 4.68 -14.75
N ARG A 28 -4.31 5.46 -13.97
CA ARG A 28 -4.09 6.91 -13.84
C ARG A 28 -3.53 7.25 -12.47
N TYR A 29 -2.63 8.21 -12.43
CA TYR A 29 -2.12 8.73 -11.17
C TYR A 29 -3.18 9.62 -10.48
N ASP A 30 -3.63 9.20 -9.32
CA ASP A 30 -4.58 9.95 -8.49
C ASP A 30 -3.94 10.43 -7.17
N GLY A 31 -2.74 9.96 -6.86
CA GLY A 31 -2.02 10.19 -5.63
C GLY A 31 -1.53 8.88 -5.02
N ASN A 32 -1.04 8.92 -3.77
CA ASN A 32 -0.48 7.73 -3.15
C ASN A 32 -1.54 6.67 -2.88
N ILE A 33 -1.31 5.45 -3.37
CA ILE A 33 -2.27 4.33 -3.32
C ILE A 33 -2.63 3.92 -1.90
N PHE A 34 -1.70 4.00 -0.93
CA PHE A 34 -1.99 3.63 0.45
C PHE A 34 -2.93 4.61 1.13
N ALA A 35 -2.82 5.90 0.83
CA ALA A 35 -3.70 6.92 1.38
C ALA A 35 -5.10 6.85 0.76
N LEU A 36 -5.18 6.70 -0.57
CA LEU A 36 -6.43 6.81 -1.30
C LEU A 36 -7.25 5.51 -1.32
N TYR A 37 -6.58 4.37 -1.52
CA TYR A 37 -7.28 3.10 -1.76
C TYR A 37 -7.17 2.14 -0.59
N ALA A 38 -6.03 2.09 0.11
CA ALA A 38 -5.86 1.21 1.26
C ALA A 38 -6.31 1.85 2.59
N GLY A 39 -6.66 3.13 2.60
CA GLY A 39 -7.07 3.84 3.83
C GLY A 39 -5.97 3.89 4.91
N ASN A 40 -4.70 3.78 4.52
CA ASN A 40 -3.56 3.67 5.43
C ASN A 40 -2.36 4.51 4.99
N GLY A 41 -2.55 5.82 4.89
CA GLY A 41 -1.47 6.76 4.56
C GLY A 41 -0.30 6.76 5.55
N ALA A 42 -0.48 6.18 6.76
CA ALA A 42 0.58 6.11 7.76
C ALA A 42 1.69 5.07 7.44
N ILE A 43 1.50 4.25 6.41
CA ILE A 43 2.51 3.28 5.94
C ILE A 43 3.56 3.95 5.03
N VAL A 44 3.24 5.10 4.46
CA VAL A 44 4.10 5.88 3.55
C VAL A 44 4.32 7.29 4.12
N PRO A 45 5.57 7.73 4.31
CA PRO A 45 6.82 6.99 4.12
C PRO A 45 7.02 5.86 5.15
N PRO A 46 7.82 4.82 4.81
CA PRO A 46 8.08 3.72 5.74
C PRO A 46 8.75 4.21 7.02
N ARG A 47 8.35 3.63 8.16
CA ARG A 47 8.90 4.00 9.49
C ARG A 47 10.36 3.57 9.70
N ALA A 48 10.82 2.60 8.92
CA ALA A 48 12.18 2.10 8.94
C ALA A 48 12.60 1.69 7.53
N THR A 49 13.88 1.82 7.23
CA THR A 49 14.47 1.29 6.00
C THR A 49 14.74 -0.21 6.13
N LEU A 50 15.01 -0.89 5.00
CA LEU A 50 15.47 -2.28 5.03
C LEU A 50 16.74 -2.44 5.87
N ALA A 51 17.75 -1.58 5.65
CA ALA A 51 19.00 -1.59 6.43
C ALA A 51 18.77 -1.46 7.94
N GLN A 52 17.84 -0.57 8.35
CA GLN A 52 17.47 -0.43 9.76
C GLN A 52 16.75 -1.66 10.31
N SER A 53 15.95 -2.33 9.48
CA SER A 53 15.24 -3.55 9.85
C SER A 53 16.22 -4.69 10.09
N LEU A 54 17.12 -4.92 9.14
CA LEU A 54 18.15 -5.96 9.23
C LEU A 54 19.11 -5.73 10.41
N LYS A 55 19.52 -4.48 10.65
CA LYS A 55 20.34 -4.14 11.81
C LYS A 55 19.68 -4.45 13.16
N LYS A 56 18.35 -4.41 13.21
CA LYS A 56 17.56 -4.70 14.41
C LYS A 56 17.06 -6.15 14.45
N GLU A 57 17.51 -6.99 13.51
CA GLU A 57 17.03 -8.37 13.36
C GLU A 57 15.50 -8.47 13.29
N LYS A 58 14.88 -7.44 12.73
CA LYS A 58 13.41 -7.34 12.61
C LYS A 58 12.99 -7.69 11.19
N PRO A 59 12.03 -8.61 11.01
CA PRO A 59 11.49 -8.93 9.71
C PRO A 59 10.98 -7.70 8.97
N ALA A 60 11.11 -7.70 7.64
CA ALA A 60 10.66 -6.64 6.77
C ALA A 60 9.77 -7.20 5.64
N LEU A 61 8.68 -6.51 5.35
CA LEU A 61 7.90 -6.68 4.13
C LEU A 61 8.25 -5.53 3.20
N LEU A 62 8.88 -5.86 2.06
CA LEU A 62 9.08 -4.91 0.97
C LEU A 62 7.95 -5.05 -0.02
N PHE A 63 7.44 -3.92 -0.48
CA PHE A 63 6.40 -3.86 -1.49
C PHE A 63 6.77 -2.82 -2.54
N PHE A 64 7.13 -3.29 -3.74
CA PHE A 64 7.41 -2.42 -4.88
C PHE A 64 6.13 -2.18 -5.66
N TYR A 65 5.84 -0.91 -5.93
CA TYR A 65 4.60 -0.47 -6.56
C TYR A 65 4.79 0.79 -7.40
N VAL A 66 3.80 1.11 -8.20
CA VAL A 66 3.63 2.42 -8.82
C VAL A 66 2.24 2.94 -8.49
N ASP A 67 2.12 4.26 -8.33
CA ASP A 67 0.87 4.89 -7.89
C ASP A 67 -0.21 4.97 -8.99
N ASP A 68 0.16 4.73 -10.25
CA ASP A 68 -0.70 4.78 -11.43
C ASP A 68 -1.11 3.39 -11.97
N SER A 69 -0.83 2.31 -11.23
CA SER A 69 -1.23 0.95 -11.62
C SER A 69 -2.49 0.51 -10.89
N SER A 70 -3.52 0.11 -11.63
CA SER A 70 -4.75 -0.47 -11.08
C SER A 70 -4.46 -1.70 -10.21
N ASP A 71 -3.57 -2.58 -10.64
CA ASP A 71 -3.16 -3.77 -9.88
C ASP A 71 -2.50 -3.39 -8.54
N CYS A 72 -1.64 -2.37 -8.54
CA CYS A 72 -1.03 -1.87 -7.30
C CYS A 72 -2.04 -1.19 -6.38
N LYS A 73 -2.99 -0.43 -6.94
CA LYS A 73 -4.08 0.21 -6.19
C LYS A 73 -4.92 -0.84 -5.45
N GLU A 74 -5.39 -1.87 -6.17
CA GLU A 74 -6.19 -2.94 -5.59
C GLU A 74 -5.41 -3.73 -4.53
N TYR A 75 -4.18 -4.11 -4.86
CA TYR A 75 -3.35 -4.93 -3.95
C TYR A 75 -2.87 -4.18 -2.70
N SER A 76 -2.79 -2.85 -2.73
CA SER A 76 -2.36 -2.03 -1.58
C SER A 76 -3.21 -2.28 -0.33
N PHE A 77 -4.48 -2.64 -0.51
CA PHE A 77 -5.39 -2.98 0.58
C PHE A 77 -4.96 -4.24 1.33
N ALA A 78 -4.57 -5.31 0.62
CA ALA A 78 -4.07 -6.55 1.24
C ALA A 78 -2.80 -6.30 2.07
N ILE A 79 -1.85 -5.51 1.54
CA ILE A 79 -0.64 -5.10 2.26
C ILE A 79 -1.00 -4.29 3.51
N SER A 80 -1.97 -3.38 3.41
CA SER A 80 -2.42 -2.56 4.53
C SER A 80 -3.06 -3.38 5.64
N GLN A 81 -3.87 -4.37 5.29
CA GLN A 81 -4.52 -5.27 6.26
C GLN A 81 -3.52 -6.04 7.12
N LEU A 82 -2.39 -6.48 6.56
CA LEU A 82 -1.33 -7.17 7.29
C LEU A 82 -0.70 -6.31 8.40
N GLN A 83 -0.78 -4.99 8.30
CA GLN A 83 -0.24 -4.10 9.32
C GLN A 83 -0.97 -4.24 10.67
N ALA A 84 -2.25 -4.61 10.67
CA ALA A 84 -3.02 -4.75 11.90
C ALA A 84 -2.43 -5.85 12.82
N PRO A 85 -2.21 -7.09 12.36
CA PRO A 85 -1.60 -8.14 13.17
C PRO A 85 -0.08 -8.00 13.30
N TYR A 86 0.63 -7.57 12.24
CA TYR A 86 2.09 -7.68 12.16
C TYR A 86 2.84 -6.35 12.31
N GLY A 87 2.18 -5.19 12.31
CA GLY A 87 2.85 -3.89 12.27
C GLY A 87 3.76 -3.55 13.46
N ARG A 88 3.63 -4.28 14.58
CA ARG A 88 4.55 -4.17 15.71
C ARG A 88 5.79 -5.05 15.53
N ALA A 89 5.63 -6.22 14.94
CA ALA A 89 6.67 -7.23 14.76
C ALA A 89 7.41 -7.11 13.43
N VAL A 90 6.79 -6.56 12.39
CA VAL A 90 7.33 -6.42 11.03
C VAL A 90 7.49 -4.95 10.67
N ASN A 91 8.55 -4.60 9.96
CA ASN A 91 8.67 -3.31 9.31
C ASN A 91 8.10 -3.39 7.89
N PHE A 92 7.08 -2.59 7.63
CA PHE A 92 6.51 -2.44 6.29
C PHE A 92 7.29 -1.37 5.54
N VAL A 93 7.84 -1.73 4.39
CA VAL A 93 8.71 -0.88 3.56
C VAL A 93 8.13 -0.80 2.15
N PRO A 94 7.06 -0.02 1.94
CA PRO A 94 6.59 0.28 0.60
C PRO A 94 7.60 1.16 -0.15
N ILE A 95 7.84 0.82 -1.40
CA ILE A 95 8.85 1.44 -2.26
C ILE A 95 8.20 1.75 -3.60
N ALA A 96 8.10 3.03 -3.94
CA ALA A 96 7.72 3.43 -5.28
C ALA A 96 8.81 2.96 -6.26
N ALA A 97 8.45 2.19 -7.26
CA ALA A 97 9.40 1.56 -8.18
C ALA A 97 10.18 2.59 -9.01
N ASP A 98 9.56 3.71 -9.33
CA ASP A 98 10.17 4.85 -10.01
C ASP A 98 11.21 5.60 -9.16
N ALA A 99 11.16 5.45 -7.84
CA ALA A 99 12.18 5.99 -6.94
C ALA A 99 13.42 5.08 -6.81
N VAL A 100 13.37 3.85 -7.33
CA VAL A 100 14.54 2.94 -7.33
C VAL A 100 15.50 3.36 -8.44
N PRO A 101 16.77 3.68 -8.12
CA PRO A 101 17.73 4.07 -9.15
C PRO A 101 17.90 3.02 -10.25
N LEU A 102 17.99 3.47 -11.49
CA LEU A 102 18.25 2.60 -12.66
C LEU A 102 19.73 2.17 -12.67
N LYS A 103 20.04 1.16 -11.88
CA LYS A 103 21.36 0.55 -11.79
C LYS A 103 21.27 -0.95 -11.96
N GLU A 104 22.40 -1.58 -12.32
CA GLU A 104 22.50 -3.04 -12.30
C GLU A 104 22.33 -3.57 -10.87
N LYS A 105 21.75 -4.76 -10.73
CA LYS A 105 21.52 -5.39 -9.42
C LYS A 105 22.80 -5.49 -8.59
N SER A 106 23.93 -5.77 -9.23
CA SER A 106 25.25 -5.84 -8.61
C SER A 106 25.76 -4.53 -8.01
N ALA A 107 25.12 -3.41 -8.31
CA ALA A 107 25.45 -2.09 -7.77
C ALA A 107 24.69 -1.75 -6.48
N PHE A 108 23.84 -2.66 -6.00
CA PHE A 108 23.11 -2.52 -4.75
C PHE A 108 23.66 -3.49 -3.71
N GLU A 109 23.71 -3.03 -2.47
CA GLU A 109 24.02 -3.88 -1.32
C GLU A 109 22.77 -4.66 -0.86
N PRO A 110 22.93 -5.83 -0.21
CA PRO A 110 21.80 -6.64 0.25
C PRO A 110 20.84 -5.97 1.26
N ASP A 111 21.27 -4.86 1.86
CA ASP A 111 20.44 -4.05 2.77
C ASP A 111 19.68 -2.91 2.06
N GLN A 112 19.83 -2.81 0.73
CA GLN A 112 19.17 -1.83 -0.11
C GLN A 112 18.02 -2.49 -0.86
N PRO A 113 16.82 -1.88 -0.90
CA PRO A 113 15.66 -2.45 -1.60
C PRO A 113 15.93 -2.76 -3.08
N GLY A 114 16.70 -1.90 -3.79
CA GLY A 114 17.03 -2.11 -5.20
C GLY A 114 17.75 -3.42 -5.51
N TYR A 115 18.40 -4.06 -4.50
CA TYR A 115 19.00 -5.39 -4.63
C TYR A 115 17.96 -6.48 -4.95
N TYR A 116 16.74 -6.33 -4.44
CA TYR A 116 15.66 -7.30 -4.56
C TYR A 116 14.66 -6.96 -5.66
N PHE A 117 14.69 -5.72 -6.15
CA PHE A 117 13.73 -5.27 -7.15
C PHE A 117 13.92 -5.96 -8.49
N ASN A 118 12.88 -6.62 -8.97
CA ASN A 118 12.80 -7.10 -10.33
C ASN A 118 12.21 -5.99 -11.22
N LYS A 119 13.06 -5.31 -11.98
CA LYS A 119 12.73 -4.10 -12.76
C LYS A 119 11.63 -4.30 -13.82
N ASP A 120 11.22 -5.55 -14.07
CA ASP A 120 10.32 -5.84 -15.19
C ASP A 120 8.84 -5.85 -14.79
N SER A 121 8.50 -5.86 -13.49
CA SER A 121 7.10 -6.01 -13.09
C SER A 121 6.80 -5.53 -11.67
N VAL A 122 5.67 -4.84 -11.53
CA VAL A 122 5.01 -4.48 -10.28
C VAL A 122 3.55 -4.93 -10.33
N PRO A 123 2.91 -5.19 -9.17
CA PRO A 123 3.47 -5.17 -7.83
C PRO A 123 4.46 -6.32 -7.58
N GLN A 124 5.48 -6.09 -6.75
CA GLN A 124 6.37 -7.16 -6.26
C GLN A 124 6.39 -7.10 -4.73
N THR A 125 6.22 -8.27 -4.10
CA THR A 125 6.23 -8.40 -2.63
C THR A 125 7.32 -9.35 -2.19
N LEU A 126 8.15 -8.90 -1.22
CA LEU A 126 9.13 -9.75 -0.55
C LEU A 126 8.91 -9.72 0.96
N ILE A 127 9.14 -10.86 1.60
CA ILE A 127 9.24 -10.97 3.04
C ILE A 127 10.65 -11.46 3.37
N ILE A 128 11.37 -10.66 4.16
CA ILE A 128 12.72 -10.94 4.63
C ILE A 128 12.63 -11.12 6.14
N ASP A 129 13.14 -12.23 6.66
CA ASP A 129 13.14 -12.48 8.11
C ASP A 129 14.21 -11.68 8.86
N GLY A 130 14.21 -11.78 10.19
CA GLY A 130 15.17 -11.05 11.03
C GLY A 130 16.63 -11.42 10.80
N SER A 131 16.91 -12.59 10.20
CA SER A 131 18.26 -13.01 9.83
C SER A 131 18.74 -12.45 8.47
N GLY A 132 17.85 -11.75 7.73
CA GLY A 132 18.12 -11.25 6.39
C GLY A 132 17.83 -12.26 5.28
N LYS A 133 17.24 -13.44 5.61
CA LYS A 133 16.89 -14.44 4.62
C LYS A 133 15.56 -14.09 3.97
N VAL A 134 15.51 -14.13 2.63
CA VAL A 134 14.26 -14.01 1.87
C VAL A 134 13.41 -15.25 2.11
N ARG A 135 12.22 -15.07 2.66
CA ARG A 135 11.23 -16.12 2.93
C ARG A 135 10.17 -16.18 1.84
N PHE A 136 9.95 -15.06 1.19
CA PHE A 136 8.96 -14.93 0.12
C PHE A 136 9.41 -13.87 -0.87
N ASP A 137 9.21 -14.12 -2.16
CA ASP A 137 9.42 -13.18 -3.25
C ASP A 137 8.47 -13.54 -4.39
N ARG A 138 7.55 -12.63 -4.71
CA ARG A 138 6.57 -12.85 -5.78
C ARG A 138 6.19 -11.54 -6.48
N ILE A 139 6.02 -11.66 -7.80
CA ILE A 139 5.47 -10.63 -8.67
C ILE A 139 3.97 -10.89 -8.83
N GLY A 140 3.20 -9.82 -8.94
CA GLY A 140 1.74 -9.85 -9.01
C GLY A 140 1.06 -9.77 -7.64
N ALA A 141 -0.26 -9.68 -7.67
CA ALA A 141 -1.06 -9.67 -6.45
C ALA A 141 -1.02 -11.03 -5.74
N VAL A 142 -0.94 -11.00 -4.43
CA VAL A 142 -0.90 -12.17 -3.54
C VAL A 142 -2.03 -12.04 -2.55
N SER A 143 -2.70 -13.14 -2.21
CA SER A 143 -3.78 -13.09 -1.23
C SER A 143 -3.25 -12.71 0.16
N TYR A 144 -4.11 -12.07 0.96
CA TYR A 144 -3.81 -11.81 2.37
C TYR A 144 -3.42 -13.10 3.09
N GLU A 145 -4.14 -14.18 2.79
CA GLU A 145 -3.96 -15.49 3.39
C GLU A 145 -2.58 -16.08 3.11
N ASP A 146 -2.10 -16.00 1.87
CA ASP A 146 -0.77 -16.51 1.53
C ASP A 146 0.34 -15.74 2.24
N LEU A 147 0.19 -14.41 2.36
CA LEU A 147 1.16 -13.59 3.08
C LEU A 147 1.10 -13.81 4.59
N ASP A 148 -0.11 -14.02 5.16
CA ASP A 148 -0.30 -14.37 6.57
C ASP A 148 0.36 -15.72 6.89
N ASP A 149 0.24 -16.72 6.01
CA ASP A 149 0.88 -18.02 6.19
C ASP A 149 2.42 -17.91 6.21
N VAL A 150 3.00 -17.08 5.33
CA VAL A 150 4.46 -16.82 5.36
C VAL A 150 4.88 -16.16 6.67
N PHE A 151 4.11 -15.18 7.17
CA PHE A 151 4.43 -14.57 8.47
C PHE A 151 4.27 -15.54 9.63
N ARG A 152 3.28 -16.45 9.57
CA ARG A 152 3.15 -17.51 10.56
C ARG A 152 4.39 -18.39 10.63
N GLU A 153 4.94 -18.77 9.47
CA GLU A 153 6.21 -19.49 9.42
C GLU A 153 7.39 -18.66 9.95
N VAL A 154 7.48 -17.37 9.60
CA VAL A 154 8.57 -16.48 10.06
C VAL A 154 8.57 -16.34 11.59
N PHE A 155 7.40 -16.36 12.21
CA PHE A 155 7.24 -16.19 13.67
C PHE A 155 6.99 -17.48 14.43
N ASP A 156 7.10 -18.64 13.77
CA ASP A 156 6.83 -19.96 14.35
C ASP A 156 5.46 -20.03 15.04
N LEU A 157 4.44 -19.46 14.37
CA LEU A 157 3.06 -19.49 14.82
C LEU A 157 2.36 -20.76 14.30
N LEU A 158 1.28 -21.16 14.99
CA LEU A 158 0.45 -22.26 14.51
C LEU A 158 -0.11 -21.98 13.12
N PRO A 159 -0.19 -23.00 12.24
CA PRO A 159 -0.90 -22.90 10.97
C PRO A 159 -2.32 -22.36 11.17
N ARG A 160 -2.88 -21.72 10.15
CA ARG A 160 -4.17 -21.04 10.23
C ARG A 160 -5.31 -21.98 10.59
N ASP A 161 -5.31 -23.19 10.09
CA ASP A 161 -6.29 -24.24 10.37
C ASP A 161 -6.26 -24.75 11.81
N GLN A 162 -5.12 -24.56 12.50
CA GLN A 162 -4.92 -24.93 13.90
C GLN A 162 -5.01 -23.74 14.87
N SER A 163 -5.21 -22.54 14.33
CA SER A 163 -5.30 -21.31 15.11
C SER A 163 -6.73 -21.01 15.49
N GLU A 164 -6.98 -20.66 16.75
CA GLU A 164 -8.25 -20.08 17.13
C GLU A 164 -8.41 -18.72 16.45
N THR A 165 -9.46 -18.59 15.65
CA THR A 165 -9.85 -17.29 15.13
C THR A 165 -10.34 -16.45 16.30
N LEU A 166 -9.54 -15.50 16.78
CA LEU A 166 -9.98 -14.50 17.73
C LEU A 166 -11.10 -13.67 17.07
N ARG A 167 -12.32 -14.16 17.15
CA ARG A 167 -13.47 -13.40 16.72
C ARG A 167 -13.55 -12.18 17.63
N ARG A 168 -13.27 -11.02 17.06
CA ARG A 168 -13.54 -9.75 17.72
C ARG A 168 -15.01 -9.81 18.18
N ARG A 169 -15.24 -9.79 19.51
CA ARG A 169 -16.59 -9.66 20.03
C ARG A 169 -17.19 -8.41 19.41
N VAL A 170 -18.28 -8.58 18.67
CA VAL A 170 -19.05 -7.44 18.18
C VAL A 170 -19.57 -6.73 19.42
N VAL A 171 -18.93 -5.65 19.79
CA VAL A 171 -19.44 -4.73 20.80
C VAL A 171 -20.38 -3.83 20.04
N ASN A 172 -21.68 -4.10 20.13
CA ASN A 172 -22.65 -3.12 19.69
C ASN A 172 -22.51 -1.91 20.61
N GLU A 173 -22.18 -0.77 20.06
CA GLU A 173 -22.36 0.49 20.76
C GLU A 173 -23.86 0.63 21.00
N LEU A 174 -24.29 0.39 22.22
CA LEU A 174 -25.63 0.71 22.66
C LEU A 174 -25.71 2.24 22.70
N ASN A 175 -26.34 2.80 21.69
CA ASN A 175 -26.73 4.20 21.76
C ASN A 175 -27.85 4.26 22.81
N VAL A 176 -27.50 4.75 24.01
CA VAL A 176 -28.39 4.80 25.18
C VAL A 176 -29.66 5.62 24.89
N GLU A 177 -29.62 6.51 23.90
CA GLU A 177 -30.76 7.32 23.45
C GLU A 177 -31.86 6.51 22.72
N LEU A 178 -31.54 5.27 22.29
CA LEU A 178 -32.48 4.41 21.57
C LEU A 178 -33.06 3.26 22.40
N VAL A 179 -32.75 3.18 23.69
CA VAL A 179 -33.37 2.21 24.60
C VAL A 179 -34.64 2.81 25.16
N PRO A 180 -35.85 2.41 24.71
CA PRO A 180 -37.09 2.88 25.33
C PRO A 180 -37.11 2.42 26.79
N ALA A 181 -37.50 3.33 27.68
CA ALA A 181 -37.66 3.07 29.11
C ALA A 181 -38.80 2.07 29.38
#